data_c069ab3634836667ee06179121c5b85e
#
_entry.id   c069ab3634836667ee06179121c5b85e
#
_cell.length_a   1.000
_cell.length_b   1.000
_cell.length_c   1.000
_cell.angle_alpha   90.00
_cell.angle_beta   90.00
_cell.angle_gamma   90.00
#
_symmetry.space_group_name_H-M   'P 1'
#
loop_
_entity.id
_entity.type
_entity.pdbx_description
1 polymer ?
#
loop_
_entity_poly.entity_id
_entity_poly.type
_entity_poly.pdbx_seq_one_letter_code
_entity_poly.pdbx_strand_id
1 'polypeptide(L)'
;PLEQINEFLKSHHWACKGPVQMKLTRTGFEGGRLYTPFQNLPDRRARIRINTLINGQPIGEVDFSANHLRLCLATFTKEDAVDTPYEDIGELAKITGTEKEVRDKVKNFLMVAMGSSDERGASHETRRYGIKAKEFEAINAACRKRYPKLRLFDGFGVFAQNLEGQILKRVMLEGIKKDIVCLPVHDAVAVQQEHLKWAEETMLECWDRQMETTGLARV
;
A
#
# COMPACT_ATOMS: atom_id res chain seq x y z
N PRO A 1 10.07 18.91 -4.29
CA PRO A 1 8.75 18.25 -4.51
C PRO A 1 7.82 18.32 -3.29
N LEU A 2 8.27 17.96 -2.07
CA LEU A 2 7.39 18.03 -0.87
C LEU A 2 7.01 19.46 -0.48
N GLU A 3 7.90 20.42 -0.63
CA GLU A 3 7.60 21.84 -0.44
C GLU A 3 6.49 22.30 -1.38
N GLN A 4 6.61 21.98 -2.68
CA GLN A 4 5.61 22.30 -3.69
C GLN A 4 4.25 21.70 -3.35
N ILE A 5 4.22 20.42 -2.92
CA ILE A 5 3.00 19.74 -2.46
C ILE A 5 2.41 20.49 -1.26
N ASN A 6 3.21 20.80 -0.27
CA ASN A 6 2.75 21.46 0.94
C ASN A 6 2.25 22.89 0.69
N GLU A 7 2.91 23.64 -0.19
CA GLU A 7 2.44 24.98 -0.59
C GLU A 7 1.09 24.91 -1.32
N PHE A 8 0.94 23.97 -2.25
CA PHE A 8 -0.34 23.75 -2.93
C PHE A 8 -1.46 23.38 -1.93
N LEU A 9 -1.21 22.42 -1.03
CA LEU A 9 -2.21 21.98 -0.05
C LEU A 9 -2.60 23.09 0.95
N LYS A 10 -1.74 24.05 1.24
CA LYS A 10 -2.07 25.21 2.11
C LYS A 10 -3.17 26.08 1.53
N SER A 11 -3.25 26.24 0.21
CA SER A 11 -4.24 27.08 -0.47
C SER A 11 -5.64 26.45 -0.52
N HIS A 12 -5.77 25.16 -0.18
CA HIS A 12 -7.03 24.42 -0.23
C HIS A 12 -7.60 24.14 1.17
N HIS A 13 -8.88 23.80 1.25
CA HIS A 13 -9.59 23.45 2.48
C HIS A 13 -9.82 21.94 2.59
N TRP A 14 -9.32 21.33 3.65
CA TRP A 14 -9.46 19.92 3.95
C TRP A 14 -9.32 19.66 5.46
N ALA A 15 -9.84 18.52 5.94
CA ALA A 15 -9.87 18.20 7.38
C ALA A 15 -8.46 17.95 7.95
N CYS A 16 -8.23 18.40 9.18
CA CYS A 16 -6.96 18.20 9.90
C CYS A 16 -5.74 18.66 9.10
N LYS A 17 -5.80 19.86 8.49
CA LYS A 17 -4.68 20.44 7.74
C LYS A 17 -3.35 20.32 8.48
N GLY A 18 -2.36 19.86 7.78
CA GLY A 18 -0.99 19.75 8.26
C GLY A 18 -0.04 19.34 7.13
N PRO A 19 1.27 19.47 7.31
CA PRO A 19 2.21 19.17 6.25
C PRO A 19 2.22 17.68 5.92
N VAL A 20 2.37 17.37 4.63
CA VAL A 20 2.79 16.04 4.17
C VAL A 20 4.25 15.86 4.53
N GLN A 21 4.54 14.78 5.24
CA GLN A 21 5.87 14.40 5.66
C GLN A 21 6.25 13.05 5.07
N MET A 22 7.50 12.89 4.64
CA MET A 22 8.06 11.62 4.22
C MET A 22 9.07 11.16 5.29
N LYS A 23 8.83 10.00 5.90
CA LYS A 23 9.71 9.45 6.92
C LYS A 23 10.61 8.39 6.31
N LEU A 24 11.88 8.74 6.11
CA LEU A 24 12.91 7.85 5.61
C LEU A 24 13.73 7.27 6.76
N THR A 25 14.32 6.08 6.55
CA THR A 25 15.38 5.54 7.40
C THR A 25 16.71 6.24 7.10
N ARG A 26 17.76 5.90 7.85
CA ARG A 26 19.09 6.48 7.67
C ARG A 26 19.69 6.22 6.28
N THR A 27 19.31 5.14 5.63
CA THR A 27 19.80 4.77 4.28
C THR A 27 19.17 5.59 3.17
N GLY A 28 18.01 6.23 3.43
CA GLY A 28 17.24 6.96 2.43
C GLY A 28 16.50 6.08 1.41
N PHE A 29 16.75 4.77 1.41
CA PHE A 29 16.14 3.79 0.49
C PHE A 29 15.02 2.97 1.13
N GLU A 30 14.86 3.10 2.44
CA GLU A 30 13.86 2.37 3.23
C GLU A 30 12.93 3.36 3.95
N GLY A 31 11.71 2.92 4.24
CA GLY A 31 10.66 3.81 4.71
C GLY A 31 10.18 4.72 3.58
N GLY A 32 9.87 5.99 3.85
CA GLY A 32 9.47 6.93 2.80
C GLY A 32 7.98 6.97 2.55
N ARG A 33 7.17 6.30 3.37
CA ARG A 33 5.72 6.48 3.35
C ARG A 33 5.37 7.93 3.66
N LEU A 34 4.36 8.45 2.96
CA LEU A 34 3.84 9.79 3.21
C LEU A 34 2.91 9.78 4.42
N TYR A 35 2.98 10.84 5.21
CA TYR A 35 2.17 11.01 6.42
C TYR A 35 1.51 12.39 6.43
N THR A 36 0.21 12.40 6.78
CA THR A 36 -0.55 13.61 7.09
C THR A 36 -1.39 13.39 8.34
N PRO A 37 -1.79 14.43 9.07
CA PRO A 37 -2.78 14.28 10.14
C PRO A 37 -4.11 13.70 9.63
N PHE A 38 -4.48 13.96 8.38
CA PHE A 38 -5.70 13.49 7.74
C PHE A 38 -5.84 11.95 7.76
N GLN A 39 -4.77 11.20 7.46
CA GLN A 39 -4.81 9.74 7.44
C GLN A 39 -5.14 9.11 8.80
N ASN A 40 -4.91 9.85 9.90
CA ASN A 40 -5.17 9.38 11.26
C ASN A 40 -6.63 9.59 11.72
N LEU A 41 -7.45 10.25 10.90
CA LEU A 41 -8.88 10.39 11.18
C LEU A 41 -9.54 9.01 11.27
N PRO A 42 -10.36 8.74 12.31
CA PRO A 42 -11.05 7.47 12.47
C PRO A 42 -11.93 7.15 11.26
N ASP A 43 -11.79 5.95 10.71
CA ASP A 43 -12.58 5.55 9.54
C ASP A 43 -13.32 4.22 9.70
N ARG A 44 -12.69 3.16 10.17
CA ARG A 44 -13.26 1.80 10.20
C ARG A 44 -14.66 1.68 10.82
N ARG A 45 -14.94 2.38 11.94
CA ARG A 45 -16.24 2.37 12.63
C ARG A 45 -16.95 3.69 12.54
N ALA A 46 -16.23 4.77 12.80
CA ALA A 46 -16.80 6.12 12.87
C ALA A 46 -16.98 6.76 11.50
N ARG A 47 -16.33 6.25 10.44
CA ARG A 47 -16.37 6.78 9.08
C ARG A 47 -16.16 8.29 9.00
N ILE A 48 -15.30 8.83 9.86
CA ILE A 48 -15.05 10.27 9.93
C ILE A 48 -14.26 10.70 8.71
N ARG A 49 -13.14 10.01 8.38
CA ARG A 49 -12.28 10.42 7.27
C ARG A 49 -13.02 10.45 5.94
N ILE A 50 -13.73 9.38 5.59
CA ILE A 50 -14.45 9.28 4.31
C ILE A 50 -15.65 10.25 4.20
N ASN A 51 -16.13 10.80 5.32
CA ASN A 51 -17.20 11.78 5.35
C ASN A 51 -16.68 13.22 5.47
N THR A 52 -15.36 13.46 5.35
CA THR A 52 -14.81 14.81 5.29
C THR A 52 -15.00 15.42 3.90
N LEU A 53 -14.63 16.68 3.77
CA LEU A 53 -14.74 17.43 2.52
C LEU A 53 -13.37 17.94 2.09
N ILE A 54 -13.14 18.03 0.79
CA ILE A 54 -12.06 18.80 0.18
C ILE A 54 -12.70 19.96 -0.57
N ASN A 55 -12.36 21.21 -0.23
CA ASN A 55 -12.94 22.43 -0.82
C ASN A 55 -14.48 22.44 -0.82
N GLY A 56 -15.09 21.88 0.23
CA GLY A 56 -16.55 21.78 0.36
C GLY A 56 -17.21 20.64 -0.42
N GLN A 57 -16.45 19.80 -1.12
CA GLN A 57 -16.94 18.68 -1.91
C GLN A 57 -16.67 17.34 -1.22
N PRO A 58 -17.58 16.34 -1.34
CA PRO A 58 -17.37 14.99 -0.83
C PRO A 58 -16.10 14.35 -1.42
N ILE A 59 -15.47 13.48 -0.65
CA ILE A 59 -14.29 12.74 -1.07
C ILE A 59 -14.58 11.27 -1.33
N GLY A 60 -13.64 10.63 -2.04
CA GLY A 60 -13.49 9.19 -2.12
C GLY A 60 -12.02 8.82 -2.04
N GLU A 61 -11.73 7.56 -1.73
CA GLU A 61 -10.39 7.01 -1.64
C GLU A 61 -10.17 5.99 -2.75
N VAL A 62 -9.03 6.07 -3.42
CA VAL A 62 -8.54 5.08 -4.39
C VAL A 62 -7.35 4.38 -3.78
N ASP A 63 -7.37 3.05 -3.73
CA ASP A 63 -6.37 2.20 -3.08
C ASP A 63 -5.82 1.15 -4.04
N PHE A 64 -4.55 0.79 -3.88
CA PHE A 64 -3.95 -0.32 -4.63
C PHE A 64 -4.37 -1.68 -4.05
N SER A 65 -4.79 -2.59 -4.90
CA SER A 65 -5.05 -3.98 -4.48
C SER A 65 -3.74 -4.75 -4.34
N ALA A 66 -3.52 -5.37 -3.17
CA ALA A 66 -2.36 -6.24 -2.88
C ALA A 66 -1.00 -5.58 -3.18
N ASN A 67 -0.87 -4.27 -2.91
CA ASN A 67 0.22 -3.42 -3.37
C ASN A 67 1.62 -3.99 -3.08
N HIS A 68 1.93 -4.36 -1.82
CA HIS A 68 3.25 -4.90 -1.49
C HIS A 68 3.59 -6.18 -2.26
N LEU A 69 2.62 -7.08 -2.47
CA LEU A 69 2.80 -8.28 -3.27
C LEU A 69 3.14 -7.93 -4.72
N ARG A 70 2.35 -7.03 -5.33
CA ARG A 70 2.57 -6.58 -6.71
C ARG A 70 3.90 -5.85 -6.88
N LEU A 71 4.25 -4.96 -5.95
CA LEU A 71 5.54 -4.27 -5.93
C LEU A 71 6.71 -5.27 -5.84
N CYS A 72 6.59 -6.31 -5.01
CA CYS A 72 7.61 -7.35 -4.90
C CYS A 72 7.79 -8.12 -6.23
N LEU A 73 6.69 -8.60 -6.81
CA LEU A 73 6.73 -9.34 -8.06
C LEU A 73 7.26 -8.48 -9.20
N ALA A 74 6.76 -7.28 -9.40
CA ALA A 74 7.21 -6.37 -10.44
C ALA A 74 8.72 -6.03 -10.30
N THR A 75 9.19 -5.83 -9.06
CA THR A 75 10.61 -5.49 -8.81
C THR A 75 11.56 -6.65 -9.14
N PHE A 76 11.20 -7.90 -8.80
CA PHE A 76 12.13 -9.03 -8.83
C PHE A 76 11.85 -10.03 -9.95
N THR A 77 10.64 -10.05 -10.51
CA THR A 77 10.24 -11.06 -11.51
C THR A 77 9.74 -10.46 -12.82
N LYS A 78 9.35 -9.19 -12.83
CA LYS A 78 8.58 -8.54 -13.91
C LYS A 78 7.23 -9.24 -14.19
N GLU A 79 6.72 -9.97 -13.20
CA GLU A 79 5.41 -10.61 -13.22
C GLU A 79 4.42 -9.78 -12.41
N ASP A 80 3.14 -9.94 -12.68
CA ASP A 80 2.09 -9.38 -11.82
C ASP A 80 1.36 -10.50 -11.06
N ALA A 81 0.69 -10.12 -9.97
CA ALA A 81 -0.18 -11.03 -9.25
C ALA A 81 -1.50 -11.22 -10.03
N VAL A 82 -2.16 -12.36 -9.81
CA VAL A 82 -3.55 -12.57 -10.26
C VAL A 82 -4.48 -11.52 -9.66
N ASP A 83 -5.70 -11.39 -10.19
CA ASP A 83 -6.65 -10.37 -9.73
C ASP A 83 -7.02 -10.52 -8.25
N THR A 84 -7.19 -11.75 -7.78
CA THR A 84 -7.56 -12.10 -6.41
C THR A 84 -6.47 -12.94 -5.71
N PRO A 85 -5.28 -12.37 -5.45
CA PRO A 85 -4.11 -13.16 -5.03
C PRO A 85 -4.25 -13.74 -3.62
N TYR A 86 -5.03 -13.12 -2.75
CA TYR A 86 -5.23 -13.63 -1.38
C TYR A 86 -6.14 -14.85 -1.36
N GLU A 87 -7.16 -14.85 -2.19
CA GLU A 87 -8.11 -15.95 -2.40
C GLU A 87 -7.39 -17.14 -3.04
N ASP A 88 -6.64 -16.90 -4.12
CA ASP A 88 -5.83 -17.91 -4.84
C ASP A 88 -4.83 -18.62 -3.91
N ILE A 89 -4.10 -17.86 -3.08
CA ILE A 89 -3.20 -18.43 -2.08
C ILE A 89 -3.99 -19.21 -1.00
N GLY A 90 -5.14 -18.69 -0.56
CA GLY A 90 -5.98 -19.33 0.43
C GLY A 90 -6.50 -20.70 -0.01
N GLU A 91 -6.93 -20.82 -1.26
CA GLU A 91 -7.33 -22.09 -1.89
C GLU A 91 -6.17 -23.08 -1.96
N LEU A 92 -5.00 -22.64 -2.41
CA LEU A 92 -3.79 -23.46 -2.47
C LEU A 92 -3.34 -23.95 -1.09
N ALA A 93 -3.48 -23.09 -0.06
CA ALA A 93 -3.16 -23.42 1.32
C ALA A 93 -4.23 -24.31 2.00
N LYS A 94 -5.40 -24.48 1.38
CA LYS A 94 -6.54 -25.24 1.94
C LYS A 94 -6.95 -24.74 3.32
N ILE A 95 -6.94 -23.42 3.53
CA ILE A 95 -7.38 -22.80 4.78
C ILE A 95 -8.90 -22.91 4.88
N THR A 96 -9.38 -23.34 6.05
CA THR A 96 -10.81 -23.43 6.34
C THR A 96 -11.34 -22.14 6.97
N GLY A 97 -12.55 -21.76 6.61
CA GLY A 97 -13.24 -20.57 7.11
C GLY A 97 -14.15 -19.97 6.05
N THR A 98 -14.78 -18.84 6.36
CA THR A 98 -15.48 -18.05 5.37
C THR A 98 -14.46 -17.42 4.40
N GLU A 99 -14.88 -17.09 3.18
CA GLU A 99 -14.04 -16.43 2.17
C GLU A 99 -13.31 -15.21 2.75
N LYS A 100 -14.03 -14.37 3.49
CA LYS A 100 -13.44 -13.21 4.15
C LYS A 100 -12.37 -13.57 5.17
N GLU A 101 -12.61 -14.58 6.02
CA GLU A 101 -11.64 -15.03 7.04
C GLU A 101 -10.37 -15.58 6.38
N VAL A 102 -10.52 -16.38 5.34
CA VAL A 102 -9.39 -16.93 4.57
C VAL A 102 -8.58 -15.80 3.95
N ARG A 103 -9.25 -14.89 3.26
CA ARG A 103 -8.64 -13.70 2.64
C ARG A 103 -7.89 -12.85 3.68
N ASP A 104 -8.50 -12.56 4.80
CA ASP A 104 -7.90 -11.73 5.85
C ASP A 104 -6.68 -12.42 6.48
N LYS A 105 -6.70 -13.74 6.68
CA LYS A 105 -5.53 -14.51 7.14
C LYS A 105 -4.37 -14.44 6.15
N VAL A 106 -4.62 -14.66 4.86
CA VAL A 106 -3.57 -14.59 3.83
C VAL A 106 -3.01 -13.17 3.71
N LYS A 107 -3.86 -12.15 3.70
CA LYS A 107 -3.45 -10.74 3.69
C LYS A 107 -2.55 -10.42 4.89
N ASN A 108 -2.96 -10.81 6.09
CA ASN A 108 -2.20 -10.56 7.32
C ASN A 108 -0.88 -11.35 7.33
N PHE A 109 -0.88 -12.60 6.85
CA PHE A 109 0.34 -13.38 6.69
C PHE A 109 1.33 -12.65 5.77
N LEU A 110 0.91 -12.25 4.57
CA LEU A 110 1.79 -11.57 3.61
C LEU A 110 2.32 -10.24 4.17
N MET A 111 1.46 -9.44 4.82
CA MET A 111 1.87 -8.19 5.44
C MET A 111 2.99 -8.41 6.47
N VAL A 112 2.86 -9.42 7.34
CA VAL A 112 3.86 -9.73 8.36
C VAL A 112 5.10 -10.37 7.73
N ALA A 113 4.93 -11.35 6.85
CA ALA A 113 6.03 -12.10 6.25
C ALA A 113 6.94 -11.23 5.35
N MET A 114 6.37 -10.26 4.65
CA MET A 114 7.15 -9.31 3.84
C MET A 114 7.80 -8.21 4.68
N GLY A 115 7.21 -7.87 5.83
CA GLY A 115 7.76 -6.88 6.77
C GLY A 115 8.81 -7.42 7.75
N SER A 116 8.85 -8.73 7.97
CA SER A 116 9.76 -9.37 8.92
C SER A 116 11.09 -9.72 8.28
N SER A 117 12.16 -9.72 9.08
CA SER A 117 13.50 -10.13 8.66
C SER A 117 13.79 -11.61 8.92
N ASP A 118 12.88 -12.34 9.58
CA ASP A 118 13.00 -13.77 9.86
C ASP A 118 11.63 -14.47 9.95
N GLU A 119 11.62 -15.75 9.64
CA GLU A 119 10.39 -16.57 9.59
C GLU A 119 9.82 -16.87 10.98
N ARG A 120 10.68 -17.07 11.97
CA ARG A 120 10.25 -17.38 13.35
C ARG A 120 9.53 -16.19 13.99
N GLY A 121 10.09 -14.99 13.84
CA GLY A 121 9.46 -13.75 14.29
C GLY A 121 8.12 -13.52 13.60
N ALA A 122 8.06 -13.73 12.28
CA ALA A 122 6.83 -13.62 11.50
C ALA A 122 5.76 -14.62 11.97
N SER A 123 6.14 -15.89 12.21
CA SER A 123 5.23 -16.91 12.72
C SER A 123 4.65 -16.55 14.11
N HIS A 124 5.46 -15.95 14.98
CA HIS A 124 4.98 -15.48 16.27
C HIS A 124 4.02 -14.30 16.13
N GLU A 125 4.39 -13.32 15.31
CA GLU A 125 3.60 -12.11 15.09
C GLU A 125 2.23 -12.39 14.45
N THR A 126 2.15 -13.35 13.52
CA THR A 126 0.88 -13.70 12.84
C THR A 126 -0.16 -14.29 13.78
N ARG A 127 0.21 -14.78 14.97
CA ARG A 127 -0.74 -15.31 15.96
C ARG A 127 -1.74 -14.28 16.44
N ARG A 128 -1.36 -13.00 16.50
CA ARG A 128 -2.28 -11.90 16.87
C ARG A 128 -3.42 -11.70 15.87
N TYR A 129 -3.25 -12.22 14.64
CA TYR A 129 -4.28 -12.26 13.60
C TYR A 129 -5.04 -13.57 13.53
N GLY A 130 -4.90 -14.44 14.56
CA GLY A 130 -5.57 -15.74 14.64
C GLY A 130 -4.98 -16.81 13.71
N ILE A 131 -3.79 -16.60 13.15
CA ILE A 131 -3.13 -17.58 12.28
C ILE A 131 -2.36 -18.57 13.15
N LYS A 132 -2.78 -19.85 13.15
CA LYS A 132 -2.12 -20.92 13.88
C LYS A 132 -0.86 -21.39 13.15
N ALA A 133 0.07 -22.07 13.86
CA ALA A 133 1.32 -22.53 13.27
C ALA A 133 1.13 -23.36 11.99
N LYS A 134 0.20 -24.33 12.00
CA LYS A 134 -0.12 -25.13 10.80
C LYS A 134 -0.67 -24.31 9.64
N GLU A 135 -1.48 -23.30 9.92
CA GLU A 135 -2.00 -22.40 8.89
C GLU A 135 -0.87 -21.51 8.34
N PHE A 136 0.03 -21.02 9.20
CA PHE A 136 1.22 -20.26 8.79
C PHE A 136 2.07 -21.07 7.80
N GLU A 137 2.39 -22.33 8.14
CA GLU A 137 3.17 -23.23 7.28
C GLU A 137 2.45 -23.49 5.94
N ALA A 138 1.13 -23.73 5.98
CA ALA A 138 0.33 -23.96 4.77
C ALA A 138 0.29 -22.73 3.86
N ILE A 139 0.09 -21.51 4.40
CA ILE A 139 0.09 -20.27 3.63
C ILE A 139 1.48 -20.01 3.07
N ASN A 140 2.55 -20.20 3.86
CA ASN A 140 3.93 -20.01 3.41
C ASN A 140 4.26 -20.96 2.23
N ALA A 141 3.89 -22.23 2.34
CA ALA A 141 4.09 -23.20 1.25
C ALA A 141 3.29 -22.84 -0.01
N ALA A 142 2.04 -22.39 0.16
CA ALA A 142 1.21 -21.92 -0.95
C ALA A 142 1.79 -20.68 -1.64
N CYS A 143 2.27 -19.69 -0.86
CA CYS A 143 2.95 -18.50 -1.40
C CYS A 143 4.18 -18.88 -2.22
N ARG A 144 5.06 -19.75 -1.68
CA ARG A 144 6.27 -20.21 -2.39
C ARG A 144 5.97 -21.03 -3.65
N LYS A 145 4.87 -21.80 -3.63
CA LYS A 145 4.40 -22.54 -4.80
C LYS A 145 3.86 -21.62 -5.88
N ARG A 146 3.05 -20.63 -5.48
CA ARG A 146 2.39 -19.70 -6.42
C ARG A 146 3.34 -18.65 -6.98
N TYR A 147 4.20 -18.12 -6.11
CA TYR A 147 5.15 -17.05 -6.41
C TYR A 147 6.56 -17.44 -5.90
N PRO A 148 7.31 -18.31 -6.61
CA PRO A 148 8.57 -18.87 -6.12
C PRO A 148 9.66 -17.83 -5.80
N LYS A 149 9.59 -16.65 -6.43
CA LYS A 149 10.54 -15.56 -6.23
C LYS A 149 10.05 -14.48 -5.26
N LEU A 150 8.89 -14.70 -4.62
CA LEU A 150 8.36 -13.76 -3.65
C LEU A 150 9.32 -13.61 -2.45
N ARG A 151 9.65 -12.38 -2.13
CA ARG A 151 10.55 -12.04 -1.03
C ARG A 151 9.78 -12.04 0.30
N LEU A 152 9.93 -13.14 1.06
CA LEU A 152 9.36 -13.31 2.39
C LEU A 152 10.50 -13.38 3.42
N PHE A 153 10.28 -12.81 4.59
CA PHE A 153 11.19 -12.85 5.75
C PHE A 153 12.56 -12.20 5.52
N ASP A 154 12.62 -11.18 4.68
CA ASP A 154 13.84 -10.44 4.36
C ASP A 154 13.70 -8.91 4.51
N GLY A 155 12.59 -8.46 5.11
CA GLY A 155 12.35 -7.04 5.37
C GLY A 155 11.93 -6.23 4.14
N PHE A 156 11.52 -6.86 3.04
CA PHE A 156 11.09 -6.17 1.81
C PHE A 156 10.03 -5.08 2.05
N GLY A 157 9.14 -5.28 3.06
CA GLY A 157 8.06 -4.33 3.35
C GLY A 157 8.53 -2.90 3.59
N VAL A 158 9.72 -2.71 4.17
CA VAL A 158 10.29 -1.37 4.41
C VAL A 158 10.71 -0.71 3.08
N PHE A 159 11.26 -1.50 2.16
CA PHE A 159 11.56 -1.04 0.81
C PHE A 159 10.29 -0.76 0.00
N ALA A 160 9.27 -1.62 0.10
CA ALA A 160 7.97 -1.41 -0.52
C ALA A 160 7.33 -0.07 -0.08
N GLN A 161 7.43 0.29 1.21
CA GLN A 161 6.97 1.59 1.70
C GLN A 161 7.67 2.78 1.01
N ASN A 162 8.94 2.62 0.62
CA ASN A 162 9.63 3.65 -0.15
C ASN A 162 9.01 3.80 -1.54
N LEU A 163 8.79 2.67 -2.23
CA LEU A 163 8.15 2.68 -3.56
C LEU A 163 6.75 3.30 -3.51
N GLU A 164 5.92 2.91 -2.53
CA GLU A 164 4.60 3.52 -2.28
C GLU A 164 4.69 5.03 -2.15
N GLY A 165 5.57 5.50 -1.28
CA GLY A 165 5.76 6.94 -1.07
C GLY A 165 6.23 7.69 -2.31
N GLN A 166 7.08 7.07 -3.15
CA GLN A 166 7.51 7.67 -4.41
C GLN A 166 6.35 7.73 -5.43
N ILE A 167 5.54 6.67 -5.52
CA ILE A 167 4.37 6.62 -6.39
C ILE A 167 3.37 7.70 -5.99
N LEU A 168 2.94 7.73 -4.72
CA LEU A 168 1.96 8.70 -4.24
C LEU A 168 2.46 10.14 -4.35
N LYS A 169 3.75 10.38 -4.10
CA LYS A 169 4.36 11.69 -4.33
C LYS A 169 4.22 12.15 -5.78
N ARG A 170 4.40 11.24 -6.76
CA ARG A 170 4.18 11.54 -8.18
C ARG A 170 2.71 11.84 -8.45
N VAL A 171 1.78 11.03 -7.92
CA VAL A 171 0.33 11.28 -8.04
C VAL A 171 -0.04 12.67 -7.54
N MET A 172 0.47 13.07 -6.38
CA MET A 172 0.22 14.41 -5.83
C MET A 172 0.78 15.53 -6.72
N LEU A 173 1.96 15.32 -7.33
CA LEU A 173 2.53 16.29 -8.27
C LEU A 173 1.72 16.39 -9.59
N GLU A 174 1.16 15.29 -10.09
CA GLU A 174 0.23 15.32 -11.22
C GLU A 174 -1.08 16.03 -10.84
N GLY A 175 -1.56 15.83 -9.60
CA GLY A 175 -2.72 16.55 -9.07
C GLY A 175 -2.52 18.07 -9.07
N ILE A 176 -1.35 18.55 -8.66
CA ILE A 176 -1.01 20.00 -8.68
C ILE A 176 -1.16 20.59 -10.10
N LYS A 177 -0.72 19.86 -11.12
CA LYS A 177 -0.81 20.33 -12.51
C LYS A 177 -2.25 20.53 -13.01
N LYS A 178 -3.21 19.86 -12.36
CA LYS A 178 -4.64 19.87 -12.69
C LYS A 178 -5.50 20.59 -11.65
N ASP A 179 -4.89 21.21 -10.65
CA ASP A 179 -5.57 21.83 -9.50
C ASP A 179 -6.43 20.82 -8.70
N ILE A 180 -5.99 19.55 -8.63
CA ILE A 180 -6.66 18.47 -7.89
C ILE A 180 -5.93 18.21 -6.58
N VAL A 181 -6.65 18.35 -5.47
CA VAL A 181 -6.14 18.03 -4.13
C VAL A 181 -6.06 16.51 -3.94
N CYS A 182 -4.85 16.01 -3.68
CA CYS A 182 -4.57 14.61 -3.38
C CYS A 182 -4.06 14.49 -1.95
N LEU A 183 -4.76 13.78 -1.07
CA LEU A 183 -4.36 13.53 0.31
C LEU A 183 -3.90 12.07 0.46
N PRO A 184 -2.65 11.80 0.84
CA PRO A 184 -2.16 10.43 0.98
C PRO A 184 -2.74 9.75 2.22
N VAL A 185 -3.15 8.48 2.05
CA VAL A 185 -3.66 7.62 3.11
C VAL A 185 -3.02 6.24 2.96
N HIS A 186 -1.87 6.03 3.59
CA HIS A 186 -1.05 4.81 3.45
C HIS A 186 -0.63 4.58 1.99
N ASP A 187 -1.22 3.61 1.31
CA ASP A 187 -1.04 3.27 -0.11
C ASP A 187 -2.22 3.73 -1.00
N ALA A 188 -3.13 4.51 -0.42
CA ALA A 188 -4.28 5.12 -1.09
C ALA A 188 -4.12 6.64 -1.26
N VAL A 189 -4.95 7.22 -2.09
CA VAL A 189 -5.12 8.66 -2.20
C VAL A 189 -6.60 9.04 -2.05
N ALA A 190 -6.87 10.05 -1.22
CA ALA A 190 -8.19 10.67 -1.12
C ALA A 190 -8.24 11.92 -2.02
N VAL A 191 -9.29 12.00 -2.83
CA VAL A 191 -9.58 13.11 -3.74
C VAL A 191 -11.07 13.47 -3.67
N GLN A 192 -11.48 14.59 -4.27
CA GLN A 192 -12.91 14.86 -4.47
C GLN A 192 -13.54 13.77 -5.35
N GLN A 193 -14.80 13.39 -5.09
CA GLN A 193 -15.47 12.27 -5.77
C GLN A 193 -15.47 12.38 -7.29
N GLU A 194 -15.57 13.58 -7.83
CA GLU A 194 -15.54 13.83 -9.28
C GLU A 194 -14.18 13.48 -9.92
N HIS A 195 -13.12 13.39 -9.12
CA HIS A 195 -11.76 13.08 -9.57
C HIS A 195 -11.33 11.62 -9.33
N LEU A 196 -12.21 10.74 -8.85
CA LEU A 196 -11.87 9.34 -8.54
C LEU A 196 -11.32 8.60 -9.75
N LYS A 197 -11.96 8.72 -10.91
CA LYS A 197 -11.50 8.07 -12.14
C LYS A 197 -10.11 8.57 -12.55
N TRP A 198 -9.90 9.89 -12.51
CA TRP A 198 -8.58 10.47 -12.79
C TRP A 198 -7.52 9.97 -11.80
N ALA A 199 -7.86 9.87 -10.51
CA ALA A 199 -6.94 9.37 -9.49
C ALA A 199 -6.55 7.92 -9.74
N GLU A 200 -7.51 7.05 -10.08
CA GLU A 200 -7.27 5.64 -10.44
C GLU A 200 -6.31 5.53 -11.64
N GLU A 201 -6.61 6.20 -12.73
CA GLU A 201 -5.77 6.20 -13.94
C GLU A 201 -4.36 6.73 -13.64
N THR A 202 -4.25 7.86 -12.91
CA THR A 202 -2.97 8.48 -12.55
C THR A 202 -2.15 7.63 -11.59
N MET A 203 -2.79 6.94 -10.63
CA MET A 203 -2.12 6.02 -9.72
C MET A 203 -1.48 4.86 -10.48
N LEU A 204 -2.19 4.26 -11.44
CA LEU A 204 -1.66 3.19 -12.28
C LEU A 204 -0.48 3.69 -13.14
N GLU A 205 -0.63 4.82 -13.83
CA GLU A 205 0.47 5.41 -14.62
C GLU A 205 1.71 5.71 -13.77
N CYS A 206 1.53 6.27 -12.57
CA CYS A 206 2.64 6.56 -11.68
C CYS A 206 3.30 5.29 -11.14
N TRP A 207 2.51 4.23 -10.91
CA TRP A 207 3.00 2.92 -10.53
C TRP A 207 3.86 2.31 -11.65
N ASP A 208 3.38 2.29 -12.88
CA ASP A 208 4.11 1.77 -14.05
C ASP A 208 5.44 2.51 -14.24
N ARG A 209 5.43 3.84 -14.24
CA ARG A 209 6.66 4.66 -14.34
C ARG A 209 7.64 4.39 -13.20
N GLN A 210 7.15 4.10 -11.98
CA GLN A 210 8.02 3.76 -10.87
C GLN A 210 8.66 2.38 -11.09
N MET A 211 7.92 1.39 -11.57
CA MET A 211 8.43 0.05 -11.82
C MET A 211 9.46 0.01 -12.96
N GLU A 212 9.25 0.77 -14.03
CA GLU A 212 10.21 0.94 -15.12
C GLU A 212 11.56 1.46 -14.59
N THR A 213 11.54 2.51 -13.76
CA THR A 213 12.76 3.09 -13.18
C THR A 213 13.43 2.18 -12.16
N THR A 214 12.67 1.42 -11.38
CA THR A 214 13.20 0.53 -10.33
C THR A 214 13.88 -0.69 -10.95
N GLY A 215 13.35 -1.23 -12.05
CA GLY A 215 13.95 -2.35 -12.78
C GLY A 215 15.28 -2.01 -13.46
N LEU A 216 15.53 -0.76 -13.78
CA LEU A 216 16.78 -0.27 -14.38
C LEU A 216 17.89 -0.04 -13.34
N ALA A 217 17.55 0.21 -12.09
CA ALA A 217 18.51 0.53 -11.03
C ALA A 217 19.17 -0.72 -10.38
N ARG A 218 18.84 -1.93 -10.82
CA ARG A 218 19.29 -3.19 -10.23
C ARG A 218 19.96 -4.17 -11.23
N VAL A 219 20.42 -3.69 -12.36
CA VAL A 219 21.31 -4.43 -13.26
C VAL A 219 22.75 -4.23 -12.87
#